data_0da3ae023ce027781635c8546614f95e
#
_entry.id   0da3ae023ce027781635c8546614f95e
#
_cell.length_a   1.000
_cell.length_b   1.000
_cell.length_c   1.000
_cell.angle_alpha   90.00
_cell.angle_beta   90.00
_cell.angle_gamma   90.00
#
_symmetry.space_group_name_H-M   'P 1'
#
loop_
_entity.id
_entity.type
_entity.pdbx_description
1 polymer ?
#
loop_
_entity_poly.entity_id
_entity_poly.type
_entity_poly.pdbx_seq_one_letter_code
_entity_poly.pdbx_strand_id
1 'polypeptide(L)'
;KRLIFDLDGTICHAKKGDYVNADPNIKVIDRLKEYKNNGFEIVISTSRNIRTYDSNLGKINANTLPIIIKWLDKYNVPYDEIYVGKPWCGFEGFYIDDKTVRPEEFVDMDYDAIKNLINPIK
;
A
#
# COMPACT_ATOMS: atom_id res chain seq x y z
N LYS A 1 -4.98 -0.08 -16.40
CA LYS A 1 -5.19 -0.96 -15.23
C LYS A 1 -4.43 -0.40 -14.03
N ARG A 2 -5.06 -0.38 -12.87
CA ARG A 2 -4.52 0.23 -11.65
C ARG A 2 -4.55 -0.76 -10.50
N LEU A 3 -3.48 -0.80 -9.73
CA LEU A 3 -3.44 -1.49 -8.46
C LEU A 3 -3.23 -0.45 -7.36
N ILE A 4 -4.01 -0.55 -6.31
CA ILE A 4 -3.94 0.35 -5.16
C ILE A 4 -3.43 -0.43 -3.96
N PHE A 5 -2.27 -0.03 -3.45
CA PHE A 5 -1.59 -0.70 -2.36
C PHE A 5 -1.70 0.08 -1.08
N ASP A 6 -2.03 -0.61 -0.01
CA ASP A 6 -1.73 -0.13 1.33
C ASP A 6 -0.21 -0.11 1.54
N LEU A 7 0.27 0.71 2.46
CA LEU A 7 1.70 0.86 2.72
C LEU A 7 2.12 0.04 3.94
N ASP A 8 1.75 0.50 5.13
CA ASP A 8 2.13 -0.16 6.39
C ASP A 8 1.40 -1.49 6.56
N GLY A 9 2.16 -2.54 6.76
CA GLY A 9 1.62 -3.90 6.84
C GLY A 9 1.49 -4.60 5.49
N THR A 10 1.79 -3.92 4.39
CA THR A 10 1.69 -4.47 3.03
C THR A 10 3.01 -4.36 2.28
N ILE A 11 3.48 -3.15 2.02
CA ILE A 11 4.75 -2.91 1.31
C ILE A 11 5.92 -2.88 2.30
N CYS A 12 5.65 -2.43 3.52
CA CYS A 12 6.67 -2.32 4.57
C CYS A 12 6.09 -2.66 5.94
N HIS A 13 7.01 -2.88 6.89
CA HIS A 13 6.67 -3.08 8.29
C HIS A 13 7.58 -2.19 9.15
N ALA A 14 6.99 -1.23 9.85
CA ALA A 14 7.70 -0.36 10.76
C ALA A 14 7.56 -0.88 12.18
N LYS A 15 8.66 -0.87 12.94
CA LYS A 15 8.66 -1.20 14.36
C LYS A 15 8.42 0.06 15.16
N LYS A 16 7.33 0.08 15.96
CA LYS A 16 7.02 1.17 16.90
C LYS A 16 7.05 2.57 16.24
N GLY A 17 6.55 2.67 15.02
CA GLY A 17 6.48 3.96 14.31
C GLY A 17 7.79 4.45 13.73
N ASP A 18 8.83 3.63 13.69
CA ASP A 18 10.08 3.98 13.02
C ASP A 18 9.96 3.81 11.51
N TYR A 19 9.26 4.73 10.88
CA TYR A 19 8.95 4.65 9.46
C TYR A 19 10.16 4.84 8.55
N VAL A 20 11.14 5.60 9.00
CA VAL A 20 12.39 5.83 8.24
C VAL A 20 13.14 4.52 8.03
N ASN A 21 13.13 3.65 9.04
CA ASN A 21 13.84 2.38 9.03
C ASN A 21 12.90 1.18 8.87
N ALA A 22 11.72 1.38 8.27
CA ALA A 22 10.77 0.29 8.05
C ALA A 22 11.39 -0.81 7.19
N ASP A 23 11.09 -2.05 7.52
CA ASP A 23 11.56 -3.21 6.77
C ASP A 23 10.73 -3.39 5.50
N PRO A 24 11.34 -3.57 4.33
CA PRO A 24 10.61 -3.80 3.09
C PRO A 24 10.03 -5.21 3.03
N ASN A 25 8.81 -5.34 2.51
CA ASN A 25 8.24 -6.63 2.15
C ASN A 25 8.69 -6.97 0.72
N ILE A 26 9.82 -7.64 0.60
CA ILE A 26 10.47 -7.87 -0.68
C ILE A 26 9.58 -8.66 -1.64
N LYS A 27 8.84 -9.65 -1.17
CA LYS A 27 7.97 -10.46 -2.02
C LYS A 27 6.85 -9.61 -2.64
N VAL A 28 6.25 -8.73 -1.86
CA VAL A 28 5.22 -7.80 -2.36
C VAL A 28 5.84 -6.81 -3.34
N ILE A 29 7.00 -6.24 -3.00
CA ILE A 29 7.69 -5.27 -3.86
C ILE A 29 8.07 -5.90 -5.21
N ASP A 30 8.61 -7.11 -5.20
CA ASP A 30 8.99 -7.81 -6.43
C ASP A 30 7.77 -8.06 -7.32
N ARG A 31 6.66 -8.52 -6.75
CA ARG A 31 5.42 -8.73 -7.50
C ARG A 31 4.86 -7.41 -8.03
N LEU A 32 4.90 -6.36 -7.23
CA LEU A 32 4.48 -5.01 -7.65
C LEU A 32 5.27 -4.54 -8.88
N LYS A 33 6.57 -4.77 -8.88
CA LYS A 33 7.43 -4.43 -10.02
C LYS A 33 7.06 -5.19 -11.28
N GLU A 34 6.71 -6.48 -11.15
CA GLU A 34 6.23 -7.29 -12.27
C GLU A 34 4.97 -6.67 -12.88
N TYR A 35 3.99 -6.28 -12.06
CA TYR A 35 2.78 -5.62 -12.54
C TYR A 35 3.09 -4.29 -13.21
N LYS A 36 3.98 -3.49 -12.63
CA LYS A 36 4.39 -2.23 -13.24
C LYS A 36 4.99 -2.45 -14.62
N ASN A 37 5.86 -3.45 -14.76
CA ASN A 37 6.47 -3.80 -16.04
C ASN A 37 5.45 -4.29 -17.07
N ASN A 38 4.31 -4.79 -16.63
CA ASN A 38 3.21 -5.22 -17.49
C ASN A 38 2.18 -4.12 -17.76
N GLY A 39 2.51 -2.88 -17.47
CA GLY A 39 1.69 -1.72 -17.84
C GLY A 39 0.64 -1.31 -16.82
N PHE A 40 0.70 -1.82 -15.60
CA PHE A 40 -0.22 -1.40 -14.54
C PHE A 40 0.25 -0.10 -13.90
N GLU A 41 -0.68 0.80 -13.61
CA GLU A 41 -0.42 1.94 -12.73
C GLU A 41 -0.37 1.46 -11.28
N ILE A 42 0.57 1.99 -10.53
CA ILE A 42 0.76 1.67 -9.12
C ILE A 42 0.39 2.89 -8.29
N VAL A 43 -0.58 2.70 -7.41
CA VAL A 43 -1.09 3.74 -6.53
C VAL A 43 -0.87 3.30 -5.09
N ILE A 44 -0.33 4.18 -4.27
CA ILE A 44 -0.17 3.95 -2.84
C ILE A 44 -1.29 4.73 -2.13
N SER A 45 -2.00 4.07 -1.21
CA SER A 45 -3.03 4.72 -0.41
C SER A 45 -2.81 4.34 1.05
N THR A 46 -2.55 5.34 1.89
CA THR A 46 -2.11 5.08 3.26
C THR A 46 -2.84 5.94 4.30
N SER A 47 -3.11 5.32 5.44
CA SER A 47 -3.62 6.00 6.63
C SER A 47 -2.52 6.41 7.60
N ARG A 48 -1.25 6.33 7.19
CA ARG A 48 -0.13 6.67 8.07
C ARG A 48 -0.30 8.07 8.64
N ASN A 49 -0.13 8.18 9.93
CA ASN A 49 -0.22 9.43 10.70
C ASN A 49 -1.59 10.13 10.68
N ILE A 50 -2.65 9.44 10.25
CA ILE A 50 -4.02 9.95 10.38
C ILE A 50 -4.34 10.28 11.84
N ARG A 51 -4.00 9.36 12.73
CA ARG A 51 -4.23 9.54 14.17
C ARG A 51 -3.30 10.61 14.75
N THR A 52 -2.03 10.60 14.34
CA THR A 52 -1.02 11.55 14.83
C THR A 52 -1.45 13.00 14.60
N TYR A 53 -2.01 13.28 13.43
CA TYR A 53 -2.36 14.63 13.00
C TYR A 53 -3.87 14.89 12.96
N ASP A 54 -4.64 14.03 13.59
CA ASP A 54 -6.10 14.18 13.67
C ASP A 54 -6.73 14.43 12.29
N SER A 55 -6.36 13.61 11.32
CA SER A 55 -6.84 13.68 9.93
C SER A 55 -6.50 14.98 9.20
N ASN A 56 -5.57 15.78 9.69
CA ASN A 56 -5.16 17.02 9.04
C ASN A 56 -4.27 16.69 7.83
N LEU A 57 -4.85 16.73 6.63
CA LEU A 57 -4.14 16.37 5.40
C LEU A 57 -2.94 17.29 5.13
N GLY A 58 -3.06 18.58 5.47
CA GLY A 58 -1.95 19.51 5.28
C GLY A 58 -0.72 19.12 6.08
N LYS A 59 -0.91 18.72 7.34
CA LYS A 59 0.20 18.26 8.19
C LYS A 59 0.76 16.93 7.72
N ILE A 60 -0.09 16.01 7.28
CA ILE A 60 0.33 14.72 6.76
C ILE A 60 1.16 14.90 5.49
N ASN A 61 0.71 15.78 4.58
CA ASN A 61 1.47 16.09 3.36
C ASN A 61 2.84 16.70 3.68
N ALA A 62 2.91 17.59 4.65
CA ALA A 62 4.16 18.28 4.98
C ALA A 62 5.16 17.39 5.73
N ASN A 63 4.69 16.51 6.60
CA ASN A 63 5.55 15.77 7.53
C ASN A 63 5.67 14.28 7.20
N THR A 64 4.61 13.64 6.71
CA THR A 64 4.57 12.20 6.46
C THR A 64 4.96 11.84 5.03
N LEU A 65 4.43 12.56 4.06
CA LEU A 65 4.64 12.26 2.65
C LEU A 65 6.13 12.28 2.25
N PRO A 66 6.96 13.24 2.69
CA PRO A 66 8.39 13.23 2.35
C PRO A 66 9.11 11.96 2.82
N ILE A 67 8.75 11.44 3.99
CA ILE A 67 9.34 10.20 4.53
C ILE A 67 8.92 9.00 3.69
N ILE A 68 7.66 8.96 3.26
CA ILE A 68 7.15 7.90 2.38
C ILE A 68 7.92 7.90 1.07
N ILE A 69 8.04 9.03 0.41
CA ILE A 69 8.71 9.16 -0.88
C ILE A 69 10.16 8.71 -0.77
N LYS A 70 10.87 9.20 0.26
CA LYS A 70 12.27 8.84 0.49
C LYS A 70 12.45 7.34 0.69
N TRP A 71 11.55 6.71 1.44
CA TRP A 71 11.60 5.26 1.68
C TRP A 71 11.32 4.47 0.41
N LEU A 72 10.28 4.83 -0.35
CA LEU A 72 9.95 4.16 -1.61
C LEU A 72 11.11 4.26 -2.61
N ASP A 73 11.73 5.43 -2.71
CA ASP A 73 12.87 5.64 -3.60
C ASP A 73 14.09 4.83 -3.16
N LYS A 74 14.32 4.72 -1.85
CA LYS A 74 15.43 3.93 -1.31
C LYS A 74 15.34 2.45 -1.73
N TYR A 75 14.15 1.89 -1.77
CA TYR A 75 13.94 0.48 -2.14
C TYR A 75 13.51 0.30 -3.59
N ASN A 76 13.59 1.34 -4.40
CA ASN A 76 13.24 1.32 -5.82
C ASN A 76 11.82 0.81 -6.07
N VAL A 77 10.87 1.18 -5.20
CA VAL A 77 9.46 0.85 -5.39
C VAL A 77 8.86 1.83 -6.37
N PRO A 78 8.40 1.39 -7.55
CA PRO A 78 7.75 2.30 -8.49
C PRO A 78 6.36 2.68 -8.00
N TYR A 79 5.98 3.93 -8.24
CA TYR A 79 4.64 4.42 -7.93
C TYR A 79 4.28 5.53 -8.91
N ASP A 80 3.01 5.59 -9.27
CA ASP A 80 2.49 6.65 -10.15
C ASP A 80 1.76 7.72 -9.33
N GLU A 81 1.11 7.31 -8.23
CA GLU A 81 0.34 8.21 -7.37
C GLU A 81 0.48 7.78 -5.92
N ILE A 82 0.43 8.74 -5.01
CA ILE A 82 0.41 8.50 -3.56
C ILE A 82 -0.74 9.29 -2.97
N TYR A 83 -1.62 8.59 -2.25
CA TYR A 83 -2.72 9.21 -1.51
C TYR A 83 -2.46 9.03 -0.01
N VAL A 84 -2.39 10.13 0.70
CA VAL A 84 -2.40 10.17 2.15
C VAL A 84 -3.84 10.40 2.63
N GLY A 85 -4.10 10.19 3.92
CA GLY A 85 -5.41 10.49 4.48
C GLY A 85 -6.45 9.40 4.26
N LYS A 86 -6.03 8.19 3.92
CA LYS A 86 -6.94 7.04 3.88
C LYS A 86 -7.61 6.89 5.24
N PRO A 87 -8.94 6.75 5.32
CA PRO A 87 -9.60 6.52 6.60
C PRO A 87 -9.00 5.31 7.32
N TRP A 88 -8.69 5.49 8.59
CA TRP A 88 -8.13 4.42 9.40
C TRP A 88 -9.24 3.74 10.21
N CYS A 89 -9.28 2.40 10.12
CA CYS A 89 -10.31 1.61 10.77
C CYS A 89 -10.10 1.42 12.28
N GLY A 90 -9.00 1.92 12.84
CA GLY A 90 -8.66 1.69 14.24
C GLY A 90 -8.05 0.31 14.48
N PHE A 91 -7.80 -0.01 15.74
CA PHE A 91 -7.16 -1.27 16.11
C PHE A 91 -8.12 -2.46 16.08
N GLU A 92 -9.41 -2.23 16.24
CA GLU A 92 -10.40 -3.30 16.30
C GLU A 92 -11.25 -3.41 15.04
N GLY A 93 -11.20 -2.39 14.17
CA GLY A 93 -11.92 -2.40 12.91
C GLY A 93 -11.14 -3.06 11.79
N PHE A 94 -11.76 -3.13 10.63
CA PHE A 94 -11.15 -3.68 9.42
C PHE A 94 -11.85 -3.11 8.18
N TYR A 95 -11.24 -3.30 7.02
CA TYR A 95 -11.79 -2.83 5.75
C TYR A 95 -12.63 -3.92 5.11
N ILE A 96 -13.79 -3.53 4.58
CA ILE A 96 -14.67 -4.42 3.83
C ILE A 96 -14.71 -3.90 2.40
N ASP A 97 -14.29 -4.72 1.45
CA ASP A 97 -14.20 -4.33 0.05
C ASP A 97 -14.32 -5.58 -0.81
N ASP A 98 -15.03 -5.46 -1.94
CA ASP A 98 -15.24 -6.57 -2.86
C ASP A 98 -14.08 -6.80 -3.84
N LYS A 99 -13.19 -5.83 -3.98
CA LYS A 99 -12.07 -5.89 -4.93
C LYS A 99 -10.72 -5.82 -4.23
N THR A 100 -10.55 -6.64 -3.23
CA THR A 100 -9.35 -6.62 -2.40
C THR A 100 -8.79 -8.02 -2.23
N VAL A 101 -7.48 -8.08 -2.11
CA VAL A 101 -6.74 -9.29 -1.74
C VAL A 101 -5.76 -8.96 -0.63
N ARG A 102 -5.41 -9.97 0.15
CA ARG A 102 -4.39 -9.86 1.19
C ARG A 102 -3.00 -9.86 0.55
N PRO A 103 -1.97 -9.30 1.22
CA PRO A 103 -0.62 -9.30 0.70
C PRO A 103 -0.10 -10.69 0.29
N GLU A 104 -0.38 -11.71 1.10
CA GLU A 104 0.04 -13.09 0.81
C GLU A 104 -0.67 -13.66 -0.41
N GLU A 105 -1.94 -13.35 -0.61
CA GLU A 105 -2.67 -13.75 -1.82
C GLU A 105 -2.11 -13.07 -3.06
N PHE A 106 -1.76 -11.79 -2.94
CA PHE A 106 -1.15 -11.03 -4.03
C PHE A 106 0.19 -11.64 -4.47
N VAL A 107 0.97 -12.14 -3.52
CA VAL A 107 2.25 -12.78 -3.79
C VAL A 107 2.07 -14.18 -4.39
N ASP A 108 1.12 -14.96 -3.85
CA ASP A 108 0.99 -16.39 -4.18
C ASP A 108 0.13 -16.66 -5.42
N MET A 109 -0.78 -15.75 -5.77
CA MET A 109 -1.72 -15.94 -6.87
C MET A 109 -1.30 -15.14 -8.10
N ASP A 110 -1.49 -15.72 -9.30
CA ASP A 110 -1.28 -14.95 -10.52
C ASP A 110 -2.50 -14.03 -10.80
N TYR A 111 -2.36 -13.17 -11.79
CA TYR A 111 -3.38 -12.18 -12.13
C TYR A 111 -4.74 -12.81 -12.43
N ASP A 112 -4.77 -13.90 -13.21
CA ASP A 112 -6.03 -14.55 -13.58
C ASP A 112 -6.70 -15.16 -12.36
N ALA A 113 -5.94 -15.78 -11.45
CA ALA A 113 -6.45 -16.32 -10.21
C ALA A 113 -7.05 -15.23 -9.32
N ILE A 114 -6.37 -14.07 -9.21
CA ILE A 114 -6.88 -12.93 -8.45
C ILE A 114 -8.17 -12.41 -9.08
N LYS A 115 -8.23 -12.26 -10.40
CA LYS A 115 -9.44 -11.80 -11.08
C LYS A 115 -10.62 -12.73 -10.82
N ASN A 116 -10.41 -14.03 -10.84
CA ASN A 116 -11.46 -14.99 -10.53
C ASN A 116 -11.92 -14.91 -9.07
N LEU A 117 -10.99 -14.60 -8.16
CA LEU A 117 -11.30 -14.46 -6.75
C LEU A 117 -12.18 -13.22 -6.50
N ILE A 118 -11.81 -12.07 -7.06
CA ILE A 118 -12.50 -10.80 -6.81
C ILE A 118 -13.70 -10.56 -7.72
N ASN A 119 -13.76 -11.21 -8.87
CA ASN A 119 -14.88 -11.14 -9.82
C ASN A 119 -15.35 -12.56 -10.17
N PRO A 120 -15.92 -13.29 -9.19
CA PRO A 120 -16.33 -14.66 -9.46
C PRO A 120 -17.38 -14.71 -10.57
N ILE A 121 -17.31 -15.73 -11.40
CA ILE A 121 -18.28 -15.96 -12.47
C ILE A 121 -19.63 -16.24 -11.83
N LYS A 122 -20.63 -15.50 -12.27
CA LYS A 122 -22.01 -15.63 -11.78
C LYS A 122 -22.86 -16.45 -12.72
#